data_2226f13a50687b7eacc3db8b38441466
#
_entry.id   2226f13a50687b7eacc3db8b38441466
#
_cell.length_a   1.000
_cell.length_b   1.000
_cell.length_c   1.000
_cell.angle_alpha   90.00
_cell.angle_beta   90.00
_cell.angle_gamma   90.00
#
_symmetry.space_group_name_H-M   'P 1'
#
loop_
_entity.id
_entity.type
_entity.pdbx_description
1 polymer ?
#
loop_
_entity_poly.entity_id
_entity_poly.type
_entity_poly.pdbx_seq_one_letter_code
_entity_poly.pdbx_strand_id
1 'polypeptide(L)'
;MFKYRDEQTAKKILERIGEMDMDVKFMHICGTHQDTIVRFGLEEMLADVGVHIAQGPGCPVCVTTSREVADAITLARNGVTVTAFGDLMRVPTTAGSLFDAKADGADVRIVYSIDDAVQMARDQPDKPLVFVGVGFETTAPSTAVPLHKDDCPENFSVYSCHRICPPIIQALFDLGENRIDGFIMPGHVAVITGTGMFQPISEIHKVPQVIAGFEPLDVLMSCYMLCKQLKESRHEVENEYTRLVRPEGNPTALKLMWDTFEPVDRSWRGFPVIKKSALALKPQFQDHDATKVHEDILKLAPQVDEEAKGCRCGDVLRGLIRSEECPMFGKVCKPMNPMGPCMVSAEGNCSIAFRLGPKRY
;
A
#
# COMPACT_ATOMS: atom_id res chain seq x y z
N MET A 1 15.89 21.26 15.80
CA MET A 1 16.56 20.63 14.68
C MET A 1 16.45 19.13 14.87
N PHE A 2 16.06 18.37 13.98
CA PHE A 2 15.89 16.90 13.84
C PHE A 2 15.88 16.04 15.13
N LYS A 3 14.99 16.37 16.08
CA LYS A 3 14.80 15.65 17.36
C LYS A 3 14.70 14.11 17.18
N TYR A 4 14.17 13.66 16.04
CA TYR A 4 13.94 12.24 15.73
C TYR A 4 15.02 11.61 14.82
N ARG A 5 16.19 12.30 14.65
CA ARG A 5 17.36 11.84 13.88
C ARG A 5 18.65 11.95 14.67
N ASP A 6 18.56 11.92 15.99
CA ASP A 6 19.72 12.02 16.88
C ASP A 6 20.45 10.68 16.97
N GLU A 7 21.71 10.66 16.54
CA GLU A 7 22.54 9.46 16.51
C GLU A 7 22.82 8.87 17.90
N GLN A 8 23.00 9.72 18.90
CA GLN A 8 23.26 9.24 20.26
C GLN A 8 22.06 8.54 20.86
N THR A 9 20.86 9.07 20.58
CA THR A 9 19.59 8.43 20.98
C THR A 9 19.39 7.12 20.24
N ALA A 10 19.70 7.07 18.94
CA ALA A 10 19.63 5.83 18.15
C ALA A 10 20.51 4.73 18.74
N LYS A 11 21.79 5.05 19.06
CA LYS A 11 22.71 4.10 19.68
C LYS A 11 22.18 3.56 21.01
N LYS A 12 21.64 4.43 21.87
CA LYS A 12 21.04 4.01 23.14
C LYS A 12 19.85 3.08 22.99
N ILE A 13 19.01 3.32 21.97
CA ILE A 13 17.87 2.44 21.68
C ILE A 13 18.39 1.07 21.23
N LEU A 14 19.36 1.03 20.30
CA LEU A 14 19.97 -0.21 19.82
C LEU A 14 20.66 -1.00 20.96
N GLU A 15 21.43 -0.31 21.82
CA GLU A 15 22.00 -0.93 23.01
C GLU A 15 20.95 -1.58 23.90
N ARG A 16 19.83 -0.89 24.14
CA ARG A 16 18.69 -1.43 24.92
C ARG A 16 18.01 -2.62 24.25
N ILE A 17 17.90 -2.64 22.94
CA ILE A 17 17.41 -3.80 22.21
C ILE A 17 18.38 -4.97 22.36
N GLY A 18 19.70 -4.74 22.16
CA GLY A 18 20.74 -5.75 22.31
C GLY A 18 20.80 -6.39 23.72
N GLU A 19 20.56 -5.58 24.78
CA GLU A 19 20.46 -6.08 26.16
C GLU A 19 19.31 -7.09 26.38
N MET A 20 18.33 -7.13 25.47
CA MET A 20 17.23 -8.08 25.56
C MET A 20 17.60 -9.49 25.08
N ASP A 21 18.68 -9.62 24.32
CA ASP A 21 19.25 -10.87 23.79
C ASP A 21 18.18 -11.72 23.06
N MET A 22 17.60 -11.15 21.99
CA MET A 22 16.49 -11.76 21.24
C MET A 22 16.92 -12.01 19.78
N ASP A 23 16.31 -13.00 19.15
CA ASP A 23 16.37 -13.25 17.71
C ASP A 23 14.94 -13.26 17.17
N VAL A 24 14.52 -12.12 16.62
CA VAL A 24 13.12 -11.85 16.25
C VAL A 24 13.02 -11.24 14.85
N LYS A 25 11.88 -11.49 14.20
CA LYS A 25 11.58 -10.94 12.87
C LYS A 25 10.32 -10.07 12.94
N PHE A 26 10.48 -8.79 12.63
CA PHE A 26 9.37 -7.85 12.51
C PHE A 26 9.09 -7.52 11.05
N MET A 27 7.81 -7.39 10.71
CA MET A 27 7.39 -6.98 9.37
C MET A 27 6.82 -5.57 9.43
N HIS A 28 7.28 -4.68 8.54
CA HIS A 28 6.58 -3.43 8.27
C HIS A 28 5.60 -3.60 7.10
N ILE A 29 4.45 -2.92 7.17
CA ILE A 29 3.44 -2.91 6.11
C ILE A 29 3.22 -1.48 5.58
N CYS A 30 4.32 -0.76 5.32
CA CYS A 30 4.29 0.61 4.81
C CYS A 30 5.51 0.91 3.95
N GLY A 31 5.30 1.47 2.74
CA GLY A 31 6.39 1.87 1.86
C GLY A 31 7.25 3.00 2.44
N THR A 32 6.66 3.92 3.20
CA THR A 32 7.41 5.00 3.86
C THR A 32 8.32 4.46 4.97
N HIS A 33 7.92 3.41 5.70
CA HIS A 33 8.83 2.73 6.63
C HIS A 33 10.01 2.08 5.89
N GLN A 34 9.76 1.43 4.75
CA GLN A 34 10.83 0.89 3.91
C GLN A 34 11.82 1.98 3.48
N ASP A 35 11.32 3.15 3.04
CA ASP A 35 12.20 4.28 2.66
C ASP A 35 13.10 4.70 3.84
N THR A 36 12.52 4.88 5.02
CA THR A 36 13.27 5.24 6.21
C THR A 36 14.30 4.18 6.59
N ILE A 37 13.89 2.90 6.63
CA ILE A 37 14.77 1.79 7.01
C ILE A 37 15.98 1.71 6.07
N VAL A 38 15.77 1.77 4.78
CA VAL A 38 16.84 1.67 3.78
C VAL A 38 17.69 2.94 3.75
N ARG A 39 17.07 4.12 3.76
CA ARG A 39 17.76 5.43 3.69
C ARG A 39 18.73 5.65 4.83
N PHE A 40 18.39 5.18 6.01
CA PHE A 40 19.20 5.38 7.23
C PHE A 40 19.98 4.13 7.65
N GLY A 41 19.96 3.05 6.85
CA GLY A 41 20.69 1.82 7.12
C GLY A 41 20.22 1.09 8.39
N LEU A 42 18.96 1.28 8.79
CA LEU A 42 18.44 0.74 10.04
C LEU A 42 18.35 -0.79 10.02
N GLU A 43 18.22 -1.40 8.87
CA GLU A 43 18.11 -2.86 8.74
C GLU A 43 19.37 -3.56 9.24
N GLU A 44 20.57 -3.07 8.86
CA GLU A 44 21.84 -3.64 9.30
C GLU A 44 22.04 -3.39 10.79
N MET A 45 21.77 -2.16 11.27
CA MET A 45 21.89 -1.81 12.68
C MET A 45 20.99 -2.66 13.59
N LEU A 46 19.77 -2.95 13.15
CA LEU A 46 18.82 -3.79 13.87
C LEU A 46 19.22 -5.27 13.83
N ALA A 47 19.73 -5.75 12.71
CA ALA A 47 20.23 -7.11 12.58
C ALA A 47 21.41 -7.39 13.53
N ASP A 48 22.32 -6.41 13.73
CA ASP A 48 23.44 -6.51 14.66
C ASP A 48 22.99 -6.71 16.13
N VAL A 49 21.77 -6.36 16.45
CA VAL A 49 21.17 -6.53 17.80
C VAL A 49 20.04 -7.58 17.81
N GLY A 50 20.00 -8.47 16.82
CA GLY A 50 19.10 -9.61 16.76
C GLY A 50 17.67 -9.30 16.30
N VAL A 51 17.42 -8.14 15.66
CA VAL A 51 16.12 -7.79 15.09
C VAL A 51 16.20 -7.79 13.58
N HIS A 52 15.48 -8.71 12.95
CA HIS A 52 15.40 -8.83 11.50
C HIS A 52 14.14 -8.16 10.95
N ILE A 53 14.29 -7.40 9.88
CA ILE A 53 13.17 -6.69 9.26
C ILE A 53 12.71 -7.40 7.99
N ALA A 54 11.43 -7.75 7.92
CA ALA A 54 10.77 -8.27 6.73
C ALA A 54 10.00 -7.16 6.01
N GLN A 55 10.13 -7.17 4.67
CA GLN A 55 9.38 -6.27 3.80
C GLN A 55 7.95 -6.82 3.62
N GLY A 56 6.94 -5.97 3.81
CA GLY A 56 5.54 -6.36 3.73
C GLY A 56 4.76 -5.58 2.65
N PRO A 57 3.44 -5.86 2.51
CA PRO A 57 2.58 -5.33 1.46
C PRO A 57 2.07 -3.91 1.75
N GLY A 58 2.99 -2.95 1.92
CA GLY A 58 2.68 -1.58 2.34
C GLY A 58 2.51 -0.54 1.22
N CYS A 59 2.64 -0.93 -0.05
CA CYS A 59 2.51 -0.03 -1.19
C CYS A 59 1.21 -0.33 -1.95
N PRO A 60 0.26 0.62 -2.07
CA PRO A 60 -1.04 0.36 -2.69
C PRO A 60 -0.93 0.01 -4.18
N VAL A 61 -0.02 0.66 -4.92
CA VAL A 61 0.24 0.34 -6.33
C VAL A 61 0.81 -1.07 -6.48
N CYS A 62 1.67 -1.48 -5.54
CA CYS A 62 2.33 -2.79 -5.58
C CYS A 62 1.35 -3.95 -5.41
N VAL A 63 0.29 -3.73 -4.63
CA VAL A 63 -0.74 -4.74 -4.34
C VAL A 63 -1.95 -4.69 -5.28
N THR A 64 -2.03 -3.67 -6.14
CA THR A 64 -3.03 -3.60 -7.22
C THR A 64 -2.76 -4.72 -8.23
N THR A 65 -3.79 -5.49 -8.58
CA THR A 65 -3.66 -6.66 -9.43
C THR A 65 -3.41 -6.30 -10.90
N SER A 66 -2.80 -7.22 -11.66
CA SER A 66 -2.65 -7.04 -13.11
C SER A 66 -4.00 -6.94 -13.80
N ARG A 67 -5.03 -7.62 -13.30
CA ARG A 67 -6.40 -7.53 -13.81
C ARG A 67 -6.95 -6.12 -13.69
N GLU A 68 -6.82 -5.47 -12.52
CA GLU A 68 -7.30 -4.10 -12.31
C GLU A 68 -6.60 -3.08 -13.23
N VAL A 69 -5.31 -3.28 -13.47
CA VAL A 69 -4.56 -2.44 -14.43
C VAL A 69 -5.03 -2.71 -15.87
N ALA A 70 -5.27 -3.96 -16.25
CA ALA A 70 -5.80 -4.32 -17.57
C ALA A 70 -7.22 -3.78 -17.80
N ASP A 71 -8.05 -3.77 -16.76
CA ASP A 71 -9.39 -3.16 -16.80
C ASP A 71 -9.28 -1.65 -17.08
N ALA A 72 -8.39 -0.93 -16.40
CA ALA A 72 -8.15 0.49 -16.64
C ALA A 72 -7.62 0.76 -18.07
N ILE A 73 -6.71 -0.09 -18.58
CA ILE A 73 -6.21 -0.02 -19.97
C ILE A 73 -7.36 -0.24 -20.97
N THR A 74 -8.22 -1.22 -20.67
CA THR A 74 -9.36 -1.55 -21.54
C THR A 74 -10.35 -0.39 -21.60
N LEU A 75 -10.69 0.23 -20.48
CA LEU A 75 -11.51 1.43 -20.43
C LEU A 75 -10.93 2.52 -21.33
N ALA A 76 -9.65 2.82 -21.19
CA ALA A 76 -8.97 3.86 -21.96
C ALA A 76 -8.98 3.57 -23.46
N ARG A 77 -8.71 2.33 -23.88
CA ARG A 77 -8.71 1.93 -25.29
C ARG A 77 -10.10 1.89 -25.93
N ASN A 78 -11.16 1.89 -25.12
CA ASN A 78 -12.55 1.91 -25.58
C ASN A 78 -13.22 3.30 -25.41
N GLY A 79 -12.43 4.37 -25.41
CA GLY A 79 -12.94 5.74 -25.52
C GLY A 79 -13.33 6.41 -24.18
N VAL A 80 -13.07 5.77 -23.05
CA VAL A 80 -13.25 6.37 -21.74
C VAL A 80 -12.00 7.18 -21.38
N THR A 81 -12.15 8.41 -20.92
CA THR A 81 -11.03 9.16 -20.33
C THR A 81 -10.64 8.51 -19.00
N VAL A 82 -9.43 7.98 -18.89
CA VAL A 82 -8.94 7.36 -17.65
C VAL A 82 -7.97 8.30 -16.94
N THR A 83 -8.26 8.59 -15.68
CA THR A 83 -7.38 9.38 -14.81
C THR A 83 -6.82 8.50 -13.69
N ALA A 84 -5.54 8.66 -13.40
CA ALA A 84 -4.86 7.89 -12.35
C ALA A 84 -3.69 8.68 -11.76
N PHE A 85 -3.22 8.28 -10.59
CA PHE A 85 -1.96 8.77 -10.03
C PHE A 85 -0.77 8.28 -10.85
N GLY A 86 0.29 9.09 -10.90
CA GLY A 86 1.43 8.89 -11.79
C GLY A 86 2.12 7.53 -11.67
N ASP A 87 2.17 6.96 -10.47
CA ASP A 87 2.80 5.66 -10.22
C ASP A 87 2.08 4.50 -10.94
N LEU A 88 0.75 4.59 -11.12
CA LEU A 88 0.00 3.53 -11.79
C LEU A 88 0.28 3.48 -13.30
N MET A 89 0.65 4.60 -13.90
CA MET A 89 0.81 4.75 -15.35
C MET A 89 1.79 3.76 -15.98
N ARG A 90 2.83 3.37 -15.25
CA ARG A 90 3.94 2.54 -15.74
C ARG A 90 3.88 1.10 -15.23
N VAL A 91 2.84 0.72 -14.51
CA VAL A 91 2.69 -0.66 -14.01
C VAL A 91 2.54 -1.61 -15.21
N PRO A 92 3.49 -2.53 -15.41
CA PRO A 92 3.45 -3.42 -16.56
C PRO A 92 2.47 -4.59 -16.33
N THR A 93 1.78 -4.95 -17.40
CA THR A 93 0.97 -6.18 -17.52
C THR A 93 1.23 -6.84 -18.86
N THR A 94 0.73 -8.05 -19.09
CA THR A 94 0.76 -8.68 -20.42
C THR A 94 -0.10 -7.95 -21.46
N ALA A 95 -1.01 -7.07 -21.02
CA ALA A 95 -1.80 -6.18 -21.87
C ALA A 95 -1.11 -4.82 -22.14
N GLY A 96 0.11 -4.61 -21.64
CA GLY A 96 0.81 -3.34 -21.65
C GLY A 96 0.63 -2.56 -20.33
N SER A 97 0.80 -1.24 -20.40
CA SER A 97 0.60 -0.29 -19.31
C SER A 97 -0.38 0.83 -19.74
N LEU A 98 -0.84 1.64 -18.79
CA LEU A 98 -1.60 2.86 -19.11
C LEU A 98 -0.76 3.83 -19.96
N PHE A 99 0.56 3.83 -19.79
CA PHE A 99 1.46 4.65 -20.60
C PHE A 99 1.49 4.18 -22.08
N ASP A 100 1.48 2.86 -22.30
CA ASP A 100 1.38 2.29 -23.64
C ASP A 100 0.04 2.63 -24.29
N ALA A 101 -1.08 2.47 -23.55
CA ALA A 101 -2.39 2.86 -24.04
C ALA A 101 -2.45 4.34 -24.43
N LYS A 102 -1.82 5.22 -23.65
CA LYS A 102 -1.68 6.65 -23.98
C LYS A 102 -0.86 6.88 -25.25
N ALA A 103 0.23 6.15 -25.42
CA ALA A 103 1.08 6.23 -26.62
C ALA A 103 0.31 5.76 -27.87
N ASP A 104 -0.59 4.80 -27.72
CA ASP A 104 -1.50 4.30 -28.76
C ASP A 104 -2.66 5.27 -29.06
N GLY A 105 -2.76 6.42 -28.36
CA GLY A 105 -3.76 7.46 -28.60
C GLY A 105 -4.95 7.44 -27.65
N ALA A 106 -5.00 6.56 -26.63
CA ALA A 106 -6.06 6.58 -25.63
C ALA A 106 -5.94 7.83 -24.72
N ASP A 107 -7.08 8.33 -24.26
CA ASP A 107 -7.12 9.51 -23.37
C ASP A 107 -6.86 9.08 -21.91
N VAL A 108 -5.57 9.04 -21.56
CA VAL A 108 -5.09 8.72 -20.22
C VAL A 108 -4.38 9.94 -19.63
N ARG A 109 -4.80 10.35 -18.43
CA ARG A 109 -4.32 11.57 -17.79
C ARG A 109 -3.82 11.32 -16.38
N ILE A 110 -2.67 11.93 -16.04
CA ILE A 110 -2.15 11.91 -14.67
C ILE A 110 -2.86 13.00 -13.86
N VAL A 111 -3.30 12.65 -12.67
CA VAL A 111 -3.88 13.58 -11.69
C VAL A 111 -3.14 13.47 -10.37
N TYR A 112 -3.18 14.53 -9.57
CA TYR A 112 -2.58 14.57 -8.24
C TYR A 112 -3.63 14.52 -7.12
N SER A 113 -4.89 14.76 -7.49
CA SER A 113 -6.05 14.62 -6.60
C SER A 113 -7.26 14.10 -7.38
N ILE A 114 -8.27 13.62 -6.66
CA ILE A 114 -9.56 13.31 -7.28
C ILE A 114 -10.27 14.59 -7.76
N ASP A 115 -10.05 15.71 -7.11
CA ASP A 115 -10.64 16.99 -7.52
C ASP A 115 -10.18 17.40 -8.92
N ASP A 116 -8.93 17.07 -9.31
CA ASP A 116 -8.45 17.29 -10.69
C ASP A 116 -9.28 16.45 -11.68
N ALA A 117 -9.57 15.19 -11.36
CA ALA A 117 -10.37 14.31 -12.21
C ALA A 117 -11.83 14.80 -12.32
N VAL A 118 -12.42 15.22 -11.21
CA VAL A 118 -13.79 15.81 -11.19
C VAL A 118 -13.84 17.07 -12.02
N GLN A 119 -12.83 17.95 -11.92
CA GLN A 119 -12.77 19.17 -12.72
C GLN A 119 -12.66 18.86 -14.22
N MET A 120 -11.84 17.86 -14.58
CA MET A 120 -11.74 17.40 -15.98
C MET A 120 -13.07 16.84 -16.50
N ALA A 121 -13.86 16.15 -15.65
CA ALA A 121 -15.19 15.67 -16.03
C ALA A 121 -16.17 16.83 -16.27
N ARG A 122 -16.14 17.87 -15.43
CA ARG A 122 -16.95 19.10 -15.63
C ARG A 122 -16.59 19.84 -16.92
N ASP A 123 -15.30 19.89 -17.25
CA ASP A 123 -14.82 20.59 -18.45
C ASP A 123 -15.21 19.85 -19.76
N GLN A 124 -15.51 18.55 -19.68
CA GLN A 124 -15.87 17.72 -20.84
C GLN A 124 -17.10 16.84 -20.53
N PRO A 125 -18.29 17.42 -20.34
CA PRO A 125 -19.49 16.71 -19.87
C PRO A 125 -19.98 15.59 -20.81
N ASP A 126 -19.68 15.67 -22.09
CA ASP A 126 -20.08 14.67 -23.09
C ASP A 126 -19.13 13.45 -23.13
N LYS A 127 -18.02 13.46 -22.37
CA LYS A 127 -17.06 12.35 -22.34
C LYS A 127 -17.08 11.63 -21.02
N PRO A 128 -17.24 10.30 -21.03
CA PRO A 128 -17.12 9.51 -19.80
C PRO A 128 -15.69 9.61 -19.24
N LEU A 129 -15.59 9.81 -17.94
CA LEU A 129 -14.33 9.88 -17.23
C LEU A 129 -14.32 8.93 -16.03
N VAL A 130 -13.28 8.12 -15.96
CA VAL A 130 -13.03 7.20 -14.84
C VAL A 130 -11.79 7.65 -14.05
N PHE A 131 -11.94 7.79 -12.74
CA PHE A 131 -10.82 7.89 -11.82
C PHE A 131 -10.47 6.50 -11.28
N VAL A 132 -9.24 6.04 -11.51
CA VAL A 132 -8.73 4.79 -10.93
C VAL A 132 -8.21 5.09 -9.53
N GLY A 133 -9.02 4.76 -8.53
CA GLY A 133 -8.76 5.04 -7.12
C GLY A 133 -7.86 3.98 -6.50
N VAL A 134 -6.54 4.23 -6.47
CA VAL A 134 -5.55 3.35 -5.82
C VAL A 134 -5.12 3.94 -4.50
N GLY A 135 -5.21 3.18 -3.41
CA GLY A 135 -4.84 3.65 -2.09
C GLY A 135 -5.29 2.71 -0.97
N PHE A 136 -4.92 3.07 0.23
CA PHE A 136 -5.43 2.48 1.47
C PHE A 136 -6.45 3.42 2.14
N GLU A 137 -6.69 3.23 3.43
CA GLU A 137 -7.59 4.07 4.24
C GLU A 137 -7.21 5.55 4.25
N THR A 138 -5.97 5.87 3.90
CA THR A 138 -5.50 7.27 3.76
C THR A 138 -6.09 7.99 2.56
N THR A 139 -6.42 7.27 1.49
CA THR A 139 -6.86 7.83 0.20
C THR A 139 -8.36 7.66 -0.02
N ALA A 140 -8.95 6.58 0.48
CA ALA A 140 -10.38 6.29 0.29
C ALA A 140 -11.31 7.42 0.76
N PRO A 141 -11.08 8.10 1.90
CA PRO A 141 -11.93 9.22 2.31
C PRO A 141 -11.94 10.39 1.30
N SER A 142 -10.78 10.73 0.72
CA SER A 142 -10.73 11.81 -0.28
C SER A 142 -11.44 11.42 -1.57
N THR A 143 -11.39 10.13 -1.95
CA THR A 143 -12.14 9.61 -3.09
C THR A 143 -13.66 9.68 -2.87
N ALA A 144 -14.11 9.58 -1.64
CA ALA A 144 -15.52 9.70 -1.28
C ALA A 144 -16.07 11.14 -1.37
N VAL A 145 -15.23 12.16 -1.13
CA VAL A 145 -15.67 13.58 -1.01
C VAL A 145 -16.55 14.03 -2.19
N PRO A 146 -16.14 13.92 -3.46
CA PRO A 146 -16.95 14.43 -4.56
C PRO A 146 -18.27 13.67 -4.73
N LEU A 147 -18.33 12.39 -4.37
CA LEU A 147 -19.54 11.57 -4.49
C LEU A 147 -20.68 11.99 -3.53
N HIS A 148 -20.36 12.77 -2.49
CA HIS A 148 -21.35 13.34 -1.57
C HIS A 148 -21.76 14.77 -1.91
N LYS A 149 -21.26 15.32 -3.01
CA LYS A 149 -21.64 16.67 -3.47
C LYS A 149 -22.77 16.58 -4.48
N ASP A 150 -23.76 17.46 -4.36
CA ASP A 150 -24.90 17.55 -5.28
C ASP A 150 -24.49 17.90 -6.72
N ASP A 151 -23.30 18.47 -6.91
CA ASP A 151 -22.73 18.89 -8.17
C ASP A 151 -21.68 17.89 -8.74
N CYS A 152 -21.66 16.63 -8.27
CA CYS A 152 -20.82 15.59 -8.85
C CYS A 152 -21.20 15.37 -10.31
N PRO A 153 -20.27 15.45 -11.28
CA PRO A 153 -20.59 15.31 -12.69
C PRO A 153 -21.13 13.91 -13.02
N GLU A 154 -22.23 13.82 -13.77
CA GLU A 154 -22.85 12.53 -14.16
C GLU A 154 -21.93 11.65 -15.00
N ASN A 155 -21.01 12.25 -15.78
CA ASN A 155 -20.02 11.55 -16.61
C ASN A 155 -18.79 11.09 -15.83
N PHE A 156 -18.73 11.35 -14.50
CA PHE A 156 -17.63 10.96 -13.61
C PHE A 156 -17.93 9.63 -12.92
N SER A 157 -16.99 8.69 -12.93
CA SER A 157 -17.08 7.45 -12.16
C SER A 157 -15.75 7.03 -11.57
N VAL A 158 -15.79 6.18 -10.56
CA VAL A 158 -14.63 5.67 -9.80
C VAL A 158 -14.47 4.18 -10.06
N TYR A 159 -13.30 3.78 -10.53
CA TYR A 159 -12.86 2.39 -10.52
C TYR A 159 -12.05 2.16 -9.23
N SER A 160 -12.70 1.60 -8.21
CA SER A 160 -12.09 1.46 -6.89
C SER A 160 -11.11 0.29 -6.82
N CYS A 161 -9.84 0.61 -6.67
CA CYS A 161 -8.75 -0.30 -6.31
C CYS A 161 -8.29 -0.10 -4.86
N HIS A 162 -9.13 0.55 -4.02
CA HIS A 162 -8.79 0.78 -2.62
C HIS A 162 -8.72 -0.51 -1.82
N ARG A 163 -7.77 -0.57 -0.90
CA ARG A 163 -7.50 -1.72 -0.02
C ARG A 163 -7.65 -1.32 1.45
N ILE A 164 -7.82 -2.32 2.30
CA ILE A 164 -7.90 -2.18 3.76
C ILE A 164 -6.73 -2.93 4.40
N CYS A 165 -5.96 -2.27 5.27
CA CYS A 165 -4.74 -2.82 5.84
C CYS A 165 -4.92 -4.03 6.77
N PRO A 166 -5.83 -4.08 7.75
CA PRO A 166 -5.90 -5.21 8.69
C PRO A 166 -6.10 -6.58 8.05
N PRO A 167 -6.95 -6.76 7.01
CA PRO A 167 -7.16 -8.07 6.40
C PRO A 167 -5.92 -8.70 5.77
N ILE A 168 -4.94 -7.90 5.32
CA ILE A 168 -3.71 -8.46 4.73
C ILE A 168 -2.83 -9.11 5.78
N ILE A 169 -2.84 -8.61 7.02
CA ILE A 169 -2.09 -9.23 8.12
C ILE A 169 -2.70 -10.60 8.45
N GLN A 170 -4.03 -10.69 8.51
CA GLN A 170 -4.73 -11.96 8.64
C GLN A 170 -4.32 -12.94 7.55
N ALA A 171 -4.30 -12.48 6.28
CA ALA A 171 -3.91 -13.33 5.16
C ALA A 171 -2.46 -13.83 5.25
N LEU A 172 -1.53 -13.04 5.77
CA LEU A 172 -0.15 -13.45 6.00
C LEU A 172 -0.07 -14.61 7.02
N PHE A 173 -0.89 -14.57 8.09
CA PHE A 173 -0.98 -15.67 9.04
C PHE A 173 -1.66 -16.89 8.45
N ASP A 174 -2.74 -16.71 7.68
CA ASP A 174 -3.48 -17.81 7.05
C ASP A 174 -2.60 -18.59 6.04
N LEU A 175 -1.68 -17.90 5.36
CA LEU A 175 -0.71 -18.51 4.47
C LEU A 175 0.36 -19.32 5.23
N GLY A 176 0.74 -18.91 6.44
CA GLY A 176 1.70 -19.63 7.28
C GLY A 176 3.11 -19.78 6.68
N GLU A 177 3.46 -18.96 5.68
CA GLU A 177 4.70 -19.10 4.92
C GLU A 177 5.92 -18.47 5.60
N ASN A 178 5.71 -17.57 6.56
CA ASN A 178 6.78 -16.81 7.20
C ASN A 178 6.54 -16.65 8.70
N ARG A 179 7.62 -16.81 9.49
CA ARG A 179 7.58 -16.46 10.90
C ARG A 179 7.68 -14.94 11.04
N ILE A 180 6.69 -14.33 11.66
CA ILE A 180 6.66 -12.91 11.99
C ILE A 180 6.32 -12.78 13.47
N ASP A 181 7.24 -12.19 14.24
CA ASP A 181 7.12 -12.08 15.69
C ASP A 181 6.45 -10.77 16.12
N GLY A 182 6.29 -9.80 15.20
CA GLY A 182 5.60 -8.53 15.45
C GLY A 182 5.48 -7.65 14.20
N PHE A 183 4.61 -6.64 14.27
CA PHE A 183 4.36 -5.73 13.14
C PHE A 183 4.65 -4.28 13.48
N ILE A 184 5.37 -3.61 12.58
CA ILE A 184 5.51 -2.14 12.54
C ILE A 184 4.36 -1.61 11.67
N MET A 185 3.37 -1.00 12.31
CA MET A 185 2.11 -0.59 11.69
C MET A 185 2.20 0.81 11.09
N PRO A 186 1.50 1.05 9.96
CA PRO A 186 1.60 2.30 9.21
C PRO A 186 0.93 3.48 9.94
N GLY A 187 1.73 4.42 10.44
CA GLY A 187 1.23 5.61 11.12
C GLY A 187 0.25 6.43 10.29
N HIS A 188 0.45 6.55 8.95
CA HIS A 188 -0.46 7.26 8.07
C HIS A 188 -1.87 6.66 8.07
N VAL A 189 -1.99 5.33 8.01
CA VAL A 189 -3.28 4.62 8.11
C VAL A 189 -3.89 4.87 9.48
N ALA A 190 -3.10 4.73 10.55
CA ALA A 190 -3.58 4.91 11.92
C ALA A 190 -4.04 6.34 12.24
N VAL A 191 -3.52 7.37 11.56
CA VAL A 191 -4.05 8.75 11.67
C VAL A 191 -5.52 8.81 11.23
N ILE A 192 -5.90 7.99 10.26
CA ILE A 192 -7.29 7.90 9.78
C ILE A 192 -8.10 6.95 10.66
N THR A 193 -7.59 5.73 10.90
CA THR A 193 -8.35 4.63 11.48
C THR A 193 -8.32 4.57 13.01
N GLY A 194 -7.38 5.25 13.64
CA GLY A 194 -7.09 5.06 15.05
C GLY A 194 -6.38 3.73 15.32
N THR A 195 -6.27 3.38 16.60
CA THR A 195 -5.59 2.18 17.06
C THR A 195 -6.49 0.94 17.06
N GLY A 196 -7.79 1.14 17.24
CA GLY A 196 -8.76 0.06 17.44
C GLY A 196 -8.92 -0.91 16.28
N MET A 197 -8.69 -0.44 15.04
CA MET A 197 -8.84 -1.27 13.83
C MET A 197 -7.84 -2.43 13.79
N PHE A 198 -6.69 -2.30 14.45
CA PHE A 198 -5.63 -3.31 14.45
C PHE A 198 -5.75 -4.32 15.63
N GLN A 199 -6.53 -3.99 16.63
CA GLN A 199 -6.64 -4.77 17.87
C GLN A 199 -7.06 -6.23 17.67
N PRO A 200 -8.05 -6.54 16.80
CA PRO A 200 -8.46 -7.93 16.56
C PRO A 200 -7.31 -8.85 16.13
N ILE A 201 -6.34 -8.33 15.37
CA ILE A 201 -5.17 -9.12 14.92
C ILE A 201 -4.30 -9.55 16.12
N SER A 202 -3.98 -8.61 17.02
CA SER A 202 -3.22 -8.95 18.24
C SER A 202 -3.95 -9.93 19.15
N GLU A 203 -5.27 -9.78 19.27
CA GLU A 203 -6.10 -10.65 20.11
C GLU A 203 -6.18 -12.08 19.55
N ILE A 204 -6.35 -12.24 18.23
CA ILE A 204 -6.50 -13.53 17.57
C ILE A 204 -5.15 -14.25 17.46
N HIS A 205 -4.14 -13.56 16.93
CA HIS A 205 -2.85 -14.18 16.58
C HIS A 205 -1.81 -14.10 17.69
N LYS A 206 -2.12 -13.44 18.81
CA LYS A 206 -1.16 -13.23 19.90
C LYS A 206 0.16 -12.65 19.41
N VAL A 207 0.08 -11.62 18.57
CA VAL A 207 1.22 -10.93 17.98
C VAL A 207 1.22 -9.47 18.38
N PRO A 208 2.35 -8.90 18.84
CA PRO A 208 2.46 -7.49 19.16
C PRO A 208 2.47 -6.63 17.90
N GLN A 209 1.85 -5.47 18.00
CA GLN A 209 1.83 -4.46 16.95
C GLN A 209 2.22 -3.10 17.53
N VAL A 210 3.04 -2.33 16.83
CA VAL A 210 3.36 -0.95 17.20
C VAL A 210 3.13 -0.03 16.03
N ILE A 211 2.25 0.95 16.22
CA ILE A 211 2.02 2.02 15.25
C ILE A 211 3.20 2.98 15.30
N ALA A 212 3.93 3.08 14.20
CA ALA A 212 5.17 3.84 14.08
C ALA A 212 5.01 5.12 13.29
N GLY A 213 5.72 6.16 13.70
CA GLY A 213 6.04 7.29 12.85
C GLY A 213 7.08 6.92 11.78
N PHE A 214 7.62 7.94 11.08
CA PHE A 214 8.43 7.72 9.88
C PHE A 214 9.86 8.22 9.98
N GLU A 215 10.23 8.84 11.08
CA GLU A 215 11.60 9.23 11.32
C GLU A 215 12.42 8.02 11.84
N PRO A 216 13.76 8.03 11.69
CA PRO A 216 14.59 6.89 12.11
C PRO A 216 14.36 6.45 13.56
N LEU A 217 14.22 7.42 14.47
CA LEU A 217 14.00 7.11 15.90
C LEU A 217 12.60 6.54 16.15
N ASP A 218 11.60 6.91 15.36
CA ASP A 218 10.26 6.32 15.45
C ASP A 218 10.33 4.81 15.15
N VAL A 219 11.03 4.44 14.07
CA VAL A 219 11.19 3.03 13.68
C VAL A 219 11.98 2.25 14.74
N LEU A 220 13.11 2.79 15.21
CA LEU A 220 13.92 2.14 16.25
C LEU A 220 13.15 2.00 17.57
N MET A 221 12.41 3.04 17.97
CA MET A 221 11.58 2.98 19.18
C MET A 221 10.47 1.95 19.05
N SER A 222 9.85 1.84 17.87
CA SER A 222 8.83 0.82 17.61
C SER A 222 9.39 -0.59 17.70
N CYS A 223 10.60 -0.84 17.18
CA CYS A 223 11.30 -2.12 17.36
C CYS A 223 11.58 -2.41 18.83
N TYR A 224 12.05 -1.40 19.60
CA TYR A 224 12.25 -1.54 21.04
C TYR A 224 10.96 -1.90 21.78
N MET A 225 9.84 -1.24 21.45
CA MET A 225 8.52 -1.51 22.06
C MET A 225 8.05 -2.92 21.72
N LEU A 226 8.24 -3.38 20.47
CA LEU A 226 7.92 -4.76 20.06
C LEU A 226 8.73 -5.79 20.84
N CYS A 227 10.07 -5.60 20.95
CA CYS A 227 10.93 -6.47 21.73
C CYS A 227 10.50 -6.50 23.21
N LYS A 228 10.14 -5.35 23.77
CA LYS A 228 9.67 -5.24 25.16
C LYS A 228 8.36 -6.02 25.35
N GLN A 229 7.39 -5.88 24.42
CA GLN A 229 6.13 -6.64 24.50
C GLN A 229 6.40 -8.15 24.48
N LEU A 230 7.26 -8.62 23.57
CA LEU A 230 7.63 -10.04 23.49
C LEU A 230 8.27 -10.55 24.78
N LYS A 231 9.20 -9.79 25.36
CA LYS A 231 9.86 -10.13 26.62
C LYS A 231 8.89 -10.20 27.80
N GLU A 232 7.86 -9.36 27.79
CA GLU A 232 6.79 -9.30 28.78
C GLU A 232 5.62 -10.24 28.47
N SER A 233 5.68 -11.02 27.38
CA SER A 233 4.62 -11.87 26.88
C SER A 233 3.28 -11.13 26.67
N ARG A 234 3.38 -9.88 26.24
CA ARG A 234 2.23 -9.03 25.84
C ARG A 234 2.03 -9.05 24.33
N HIS A 235 0.79 -8.88 23.90
CA HIS A 235 0.38 -8.90 22.50
C HIS A 235 -0.67 -7.81 22.26
N GLU A 236 -0.23 -6.56 22.28
CA GLU A 236 -1.09 -5.39 22.26
C GLU A 236 -0.79 -4.53 21.04
N VAL A 237 -1.70 -3.61 20.73
CA VAL A 237 -1.45 -2.52 19.77
C VAL A 237 -0.97 -1.31 20.56
N GLU A 238 0.32 -1.04 20.52
CA GLU A 238 0.89 0.17 21.11
C GLU A 238 1.06 1.27 20.05
N ASN A 239 1.02 2.52 20.49
CA ASN A 239 1.15 3.69 19.63
C ASN A 239 2.43 4.47 19.97
N GLU A 240 3.46 4.34 19.14
CA GLU A 240 4.66 5.19 19.23
C GLU A 240 4.40 6.58 18.65
N TYR A 241 3.55 6.67 17.60
CA TYR A 241 3.30 7.89 16.83
C TYR A 241 2.28 8.83 17.50
N THR A 242 2.40 9.01 18.81
CA THR A 242 1.44 9.74 19.67
C THR A 242 1.27 11.21 19.30
N ARG A 243 2.23 11.80 18.59
CA ARG A 243 2.16 13.19 18.13
C ARG A 243 1.10 13.43 17.04
N LEU A 244 0.64 12.40 16.34
CA LEU A 244 -0.36 12.51 15.28
C LEU A 244 -1.50 11.49 15.40
N VAL A 245 -1.23 10.28 15.84
CA VAL A 245 -2.25 9.22 15.93
C VAL A 245 -3.04 9.34 17.23
N ARG A 246 -4.34 9.46 17.10
CA ARG A 246 -5.30 9.42 18.20
C ARG A 246 -5.97 8.05 18.25
N PRO A 247 -6.41 7.56 19.42
CA PRO A 247 -7.08 6.26 19.53
C PRO A 247 -8.31 6.13 18.62
N GLU A 248 -9.10 7.19 18.49
CA GLU A 248 -10.29 7.27 17.66
C GLU A 248 -10.03 7.54 16.17
N GLY A 249 -8.79 7.87 15.80
CA GLY A 249 -8.41 8.28 14.44
C GLY A 249 -9.03 9.61 14.02
N ASN A 250 -9.49 9.68 12.77
CA ASN A 250 -10.23 10.81 12.21
C ASN A 250 -11.69 10.41 11.99
N PRO A 251 -12.61 10.75 12.91
CA PRO A 251 -14.01 10.32 12.82
C PRO A 251 -14.73 10.83 11.56
N THR A 252 -14.37 12.02 11.07
CA THR A 252 -14.96 12.59 9.85
C THR A 252 -14.55 11.79 8.62
N ALA A 253 -13.27 11.48 8.48
CA ALA A 253 -12.76 10.67 7.38
C ALA A 253 -13.31 9.24 7.42
N LEU A 254 -13.35 8.63 8.61
CA LEU A 254 -13.93 7.29 8.80
C LEU A 254 -15.42 7.26 8.44
N LYS A 255 -16.19 8.24 8.92
CA LYS A 255 -17.62 8.33 8.59
C LYS A 255 -17.81 8.42 7.09
N LEU A 256 -17.09 9.32 6.42
CA LEU A 256 -17.20 9.51 4.97
C LEU A 256 -16.83 8.25 4.20
N MET A 257 -15.74 7.58 4.59
CA MET A 257 -15.31 6.33 3.98
C MET A 257 -16.37 5.23 4.12
N TRP A 258 -16.91 5.02 5.34
CA TRP A 258 -17.90 3.98 5.59
C TRP A 258 -19.31 4.33 5.11
N ASP A 259 -19.63 5.59 4.92
CA ASP A 259 -20.88 6.01 4.26
C ASP A 259 -20.84 5.71 2.74
N THR A 260 -19.66 5.77 2.12
CA THR A 260 -19.47 5.62 0.68
C THR A 260 -19.14 4.20 0.26
N PHE A 261 -18.28 3.54 1.01
CA PHE A 261 -17.74 2.23 0.63
C PHE A 261 -18.23 1.11 1.55
N GLU A 262 -18.22 -0.10 1.01
CA GLU A 262 -18.38 -1.34 1.77
C GLU A 262 -17.19 -2.26 1.54
N PRO A 263 -16.76 -3.03 2.56
CA PRO A 263 -15.66 -3.96 2.43
C PRO A 263 -16.08 -5.20 1.62
N VAL A 264 -15.29 -5.52 0.61
CA VAL A 264 -15.50 -6.68 -0.28
C VAL A 264 -14.28 -7.59 -0.33
N ASP A 265 -14.50 -8.82 -0.73
CA ASP A 265 -13.46 -9.81 -0.99
C ASP A 265 -12.71 -9.43 -2.27
N ARG A 266 -11.37 -9.41 -2.21
CA ARG A 266 -10.53 -9.07 -3.38
C ARG A 266 -9.18 -9.77 -3.30
N SER A 267 -8.67 -10.19 -4.46
CA SER A 267 -7.26 -10.58 -4.56
C SER A 267 -6.35 -9.36 -4.47
N TRP A 268 -5.20 -9.55 -3.87
CA TRP A 268 -4.08 -8.62 -3.92
C TRP A 268 -2.99 -9.26 -4.74
N ARG A 269 -2.16 -8.44 -5.41
CA ARG A 269 -1.02 -8.99 -6.16
C ARG A 269 -0.13 -9.82 -5.24
N GLY A 270 0.18 -11.06 -5.65
CA GLY A 270 0.96 -11.99 -4.85
C GLY A 270 0.20 -12.70 -3.72
N PHE A 271 -1.10 -12.46 -3.60
CA PHE A 271 -1.96 -13.08 -2.60
C PHE A 271 -3.23 -13.67 -3.23
N PRO A 272 -3.84 -14.68 -2.60
CA PRO A 272 -5.16 -15.16 -3.00
C PRO A 272 -6.24 -14.08 -2.73
N VAL A 273 -7.50 -14.45 -2.94
CA VAL A 273 -8.63 -13.61 -2.53
C VAL A 273 -8.64 -13.47 -1.00
N ILE A 274 -8.58 -12.25 -0.53
CA ILE A 274 -8.59 -11.90 0.90
C ILE A 274 -9.97 -11.35 1.23
N LYS A 275 -10.60 -11.93 2.25
CA LYS A 275 -11.94 -11.53 2.68
C LYS A 275 -11.95 -10.10 3.20
N LYS A 276 -12.94 -9.32 2.76
CA LYS A 276 -13.21 -7.94 3.21
C LYS A 276 -11.97 -7.03 3.17
N SER A 277 -11.14 -7.19 2.15
CA SER A 277 -9.83 -6.52 2.05
C SER A 277 -9.78 -5.35 1.08
N ALA A 278 -10.87 -5.08 0.37
CA ALA A 278 -10.98 -3.96 -0.56
C ALA A 278 -12.28 -3.20 -0.33
N LEU A 279 -12.35 -2.01 -0.92
CA LEU A 279 -13.49 -1.11 -0.81
C LEU A 279 -14.22 -1.03 -2.15
N ALA A 280 -15.48 -1.44 -2.19
CA ALA A 280 -16.40 -1.20 -3.30
C ALA A 280 -17.35 -0.05 -2.95
N LEU A 281 -17.82 0.69 -3.95
CA LEU A 281 -18.85 1.68 -3.76
C LEU A 281 -20.16 1.01 -3.33
N LYS A 282 -20.85 1.61 -2.37
CA LYS A 282 -22.18 1.14 -1.95
C LYS A 282 -23.23 1.36 -3.06
N PRO A 283 -24.34 0.60 -3.05
CA PRO A 283 -25.38 0.67 -4.10
C PRO A 283 -25.93 2.06 -4.39
N GLN A 284 -25.98 2.96 -3.40
CA GLN A 284 -26.43 4.33 -3.58
C GLN A 284 -25.52 5.19 -4.46
N PHE A 285 -24.29 4.73 -4.73
CA PHE A 285 -23.31 5.39 -5.61
C PHE A 285 -23.08 4.60 -6.90
N GLN A 286 -23.98 3.67 -7.27
CA GLN A 286 -23.81 2.79 -8.44
C GLN A 286 -23.65 3.55 -9.75
N ASP A 287 -24.24 4.74 -9.87
CA ASP A 287 -24.17 5.59 -11.07
C ASP A 287 -22.79 6.23 -11.23
N HIS A 288 -21.96 6.18 -10.19
CA HIS A 288 -20.55 6.57 -10.18
C HIS A 288 -19.59 5.37 -10.00
N ASP A 289 -20.10 4.14 -9.99
CA ASP A 289 -19.26 2.93 -9.94
C ASP A 289 -18.87 2.51 -11.36
N ALA A 290 -17.62 2.72 -11.73
CA ALA A 290 -17.11 2.34 -13.04
C ALA A 290 -17.31 0.85 -13.37
N THR A 291 -17.38 -0.04 -12.36
CA THR A 291 -17.65 -1.46 -12.58
C THR A 291 -19.10 -1.74 -13.01
N LYS A 292 -20.02 -0.80 -12.77
CA LYS A 292 -21.42 -0.84 -13.19
C LYS A 292 -21.63 -0.03 -14.46
N VAL A 293 -21.16 1.22 -14.45
CA VAL A 293 -21.33 2.16 -15.57
C VAL A 293 -20.68 1.65 -16.86
N HIS A 294 -19.54 0.96 -16.73
CA HIS A 294 -18.75 0.47 -17.87
C HIS A 294 -18.63 -1.06 -17.91
N GLU A 295 -19.61 -1.78 -17.37
CA GLU A 295 -19.58 -3.24 -17.28
C GLU A 295 -19.29 -3.92 -18.61
N ASP A 296 -19.91 -3.44 -19.71
CA ASP A 296 -19.74 -4.04 -21.04
C ASP A 296 -18.32 -3.85 -21.58
N ILE A 297 -17.71 -2.71 -21.33
CA ILE A 297 -16.31 -2.46 -21.70
C ILE A 297 -15.38 -3.35 -20.87
N LEU A 298 -15.60 -3.46 -19.57
CA LEU A 298 -14.79 -4.27 -18.68
C LEU A 298 -14.83 -5.78 -19.00
N LYS A 299 -15.92 -6.28 -19.58
CA LYS A 299 -16.01 -7.66 -20.10
C LYS A 299 -15.05 -7.93 -21.27
N LEU A 300 -14.59 -6.88 -21.97
CA LEU A 300 -13.61 -7.00 -23.06
C LEU A 300 -12.16 -7.12 -22.56
N ALA A 301 -11.92 -6.89 -21.27
CA ALA A 301 -10.56 -6.91 -20.73
C ALA A 301 -9.93 -8.30 -20.88
N PRO A 302 -8.70 -8.38 -21.41
CA PRO A 302 -8.04 -9.65 -21.64
C PRO A 302 -7.68 -10.35 -20.33
N GLN A 303 -7.51 -11.64 -20.38
CA GLN A 303 -6.85 -12.38 -19.30
C GLN A 303 -5.39 -11.98 -19.26
N VAL A 304 -4.89 -11.70 -18.06
CA VAL A 304 -3.51 -11.27 -17.84
C VAL A 304 -2.87 -12.11 -16.74
N ASP A 305 -1.57 -12.36 -16.89
CA ASP A 305 -0.80 -12.98 -15.83
C ASP A 305 -0.60 -11.98 -14.68
N GLU A 306 -0.69 -12.47 -13.46
CA GLU A 306 -0.55 -11.61 -12.27
C GLU A 306 0.86 -11.07 -12.13
N GLU A 307 1.87 -11.88 -12.47
CA GLU A 307 3.27 -11.50 -12.43
C GLU A 307 3.96 -11.76 -13.76
N ALA A 308 4.87 -10.89 -14.15
CA ALA A 308 5.76 -11.13 -15.28
C ALA A 308 6.65 -12.35 -15.00
N LYS A 309 6.93 -13.15 -16.04
CA LYS A 309 7.77 -14.36 -15.91
C LYS A 309 9.11 -14.03 -15.26
N GLY A 310 9.38 -14.67 -14.12
CA GLY A 310 10.59 -14.48 -13.32
C GLY A 310 10.55 -13.34 -12.31
N CYS A 311 9.50 -12.51 -12.30
CA CYS A 311 9.27 -11.55 -11.23
C CYS A 311 8.89 -12.29 -9.93
N ARG A 312 9.40 -11.82 -8.80
CA ARG A 312 9.09 -12.35 -7.46
C ARG A 312 8.49 -11.29 -6.54
N CYS A 313 7.72 -10.39 -7.14
CA CYS A 313 7.08 -9.29 -6.40
C CYS A 313 6.19 -9.80 -5.27
N GLY A 314 5.40 -10.84 -5.51
CA GLY A 314 4.54 -11.47 -4.50
C GLY A 314 5.34 -12.05 -3.32
N ASP A 315 6.49 -12.67 -3.59
CA ASP A 315 7.35 -13.21 -2.51
C ASP A 315 7.94 -12.08 -1.65
N VAL A 316 8.33 -10.95 -2.28
CA VAL A 316 8.80 -9.77 -1.55
C VAL A 316 7.68 -9.19 -0.68
N LEU A 317 6.46 -9.07 -1.23
CA LEU A 317 5.29 -8.55 -0.49
C LEU A 317 4.88 -9.45 0.68
N ARG A 318 5.15 -10.76 0.61
CA ARG A 318 4.91 -11.71 1.69
C ARG A 318 6.09 -11.82 2.67
N GLY A 319 7.18 -11.09 2.42
CA GLY A 319 8.38 -11.12 3.26
C GLY A 319 9.17 -12.43 3.20
N LEU A 320 8.97 -13.23 2.15
CA LEU A 320 9.67 -14.51 1.94
C LEU A 320 11.09 -14.30 1.43
N ILE A 321 11.30 -13.25 0.63
CA ILE A 321 12.60 -12.82 0.14
C ILE A 321 12.73 -11.31 0.27
N ARG A 322 13.96 -10.82 0.35
CA ARG A 322 14.27 -9.40 0.20
C ARG A 322 14.24 -9.01 -1.28
N SER A 323 14.05 -7.73 -1.56
CA SER A 323 14.04 -7.21 -2.94
C SER A 323 15.29 -7.58 -3.72
N GLU A 324 16.46 -7.53 -3.08
CA GLU A 324 17.78 -7.80 -3.67
C GLU A 324 18.00 -9.29 -3.98
N GLU A 325 17.24 -10.18 -3.35
CA GLU A 325 17.29 -11.63 -3.61
C GLU A 325 16.47 -12.04 -4.85
N CYS A 326 15.65 -11.14 -5.39
CA CYS A 326 14.97 -11.40 -6.65
C CYS A 326 15.97 -11.51 -7.81
N PRO A 327 15.96 -12.62 -8.59
CA PRO A 327 16.93 -12.85 -9.67
C PRO A 327 16.98 -11.74 -10.74
N MET A 328 15.89 -10.99 -10.90
CA MET A 328 15.78 -9.91 -11.88
C MET A 328 16.23 -8.55 -11.33
N PHE A 329 16.32 -8.40 -10.01
CA PHE A 329 16.61 -7.14 -9.36
C PHE A 329 17.95 -6.55 -9.79
N GLY A 330 17.96 -5.27 -10.17
CA GLY A 330 19.16 -4.56 -10.61
C GLY A 330 19.74 -5.02 -11.96
N LYS A 331 19.29 -6.13 -12.53
CA LYS A 331 19.71 -6.67 -13.82
C LYS A 331 18.72 -6.29 -14.91
N VAL A 332 17.67 -7.07 -15.09
CA VAL A 332 16.59 -6.83 -16.05
C VAL A 332 15.57 -5.85 -15.45
N CYS A 333 15.20 -6.02 -14.18
CA CYS A 333 14.23 -5.20 -13.49
C CYS A 333 14.90 -3.97 -12.84
N LYS A 334 14.67 -2.80 -13.41
CA LYS A 334 15.18 -1.49 -12.98
C LYS A 334 14.07 -0.45 -13.09
N PRO A 335 14.17 0.73 -12.46
CA PRO A 335 13.15 1.79 -12.57
C PRO A 335 12.87 2.22 -14.04
N MET A 336 13.86 2.10 -14.93
CA MET A 336 13.68 2.41 -16.35
C MET A 336 13.05 1.26 -17.16
N ASN A 337 13.12 0.02 -16.65
CA ASN A 337 12.52 -1.16 -17.24
C ASN A 337 11.93 -2.06 -16.14
N PRO A 338 10.84 -1.61 -15.50
CA PRO A 338 10.25 -2.36 -14.39
C PRO A 338 9.54 -3.61 -14.90
N MET A 339 9.78 -4.74 -14.23
CA MET A 339 9.09 -6.01 -14.53
C MET A 339 7.85 -6.21 -13.63
N GLY A 340 7.70 -5.40 -12.59
CA GLY A 340 6.56 -5.43 -11.68
C GLY A 340 6.37 -4.09 -10.96
N PRO A 341 5.20 -3.89 -10.34
CA PRO A 341 4.82 -2.61 -9.73
C PRO A 341 5.72 -2.18 -8.57
N CYS A 342 6.33 -3.13 -7.84
CA CYS A 342 7.26 -2.79 -6.76
C CYS A 342 8.52 -2.04 -7.23
N MET A 343 8.88 -2.14 -8.52
CA MET A 343 9.98 -1.37 -9.12
C MET A 343 9.48 -0.06 -9.74
N VAL A 344 8.17 0.10 -9.96
CA VAL A 344 7.55 1.32 -10.51
C VAL A 344 7.31 2.36 -9.42
N SER A 345 6.59 1.98 -8.38
CA SER A 345 6.16 2.91 -7.34
C SER A 345 7.31 3.45 -6.52
N ALA A 346 7.23 4.74 -6.18
CA ALA A 346 8.17 5.37 -5.26
C ALA A 346 8.15 4.75 -3.86
N GLU A 347 7.03 4.13 -3.49
CA GLU A 347 6.82 3.41 -2.21
C GLU A 347 7.06 1.90 -2.32
N GLY A 348 7.40 1.39 -3.51
CA GLY A 348 7.64 -0.02 -3.73
C GLY A 348 8.95 -0.51 -3.13
N ASN A 349 8.92 -1.63 -2.44
CA ASN A 349 10.10 -2.20 -1.77
C ASN A 349 11.31 -2.32 -2.72
N CYS A 350 11.10 -2.85 -3.93
CA CYS A 350 12.18 -2.97 -4.93
C CYS A 350 12.70 -1.62 -5.41
N SER A 351 11.83 -0.65 -5.67
CA SER A 351 12.22 0.69 -6.11
C SER A 351 13.03 1.43 -5.04
N ILE A 352 12.61 1.33 -3.79
CA ILE A 352 13.32 1.91 -2.64
C ILE A 352 14.68 1.26 -2.47
N ALA A 353 14.74 -0.08 -2.44
CA ALA A 353 16.00 -0.83 -2.33
C ALA A 353 16.97 -0.47 -3.47
N PHE A 354 16.47 -0.33 -4.70
CA PHE A 354 17.31 0.03 -5.85
C PHE A 354 17.85 1.46 -5.77
N ARG A 355 17.02 2.42 -5.34
CA ARG A 355 17.41 3.85 -5.31
C ARG A 355 18.26 4.23 -4.11
N LEU A 356 17.99 3.64 -2.96
CA LEU A 356 18.54 4.07 -1.67
C LEU A 356 19.44 3.03 -1.01
N GLY A 357 19.30 1.75 -1.39
CA GLY A 357 20.13 0.67 -0.84
C GLY A 357 21.60 0.77 -1.24
N PRO A 358 22.49 0.05 -0.56
CA PRO A 358 23.89 -0.02 -0.91
C PRO A 358 24.07 -0.51 -2.35
N LYS A 359 24.82 0.24 -3.16
CA LYS A 359 25.11 -0.14 -4.55
C LYS A 359 25.99 -1.38 -4.58
N ARG A 360 25.38 -2.54 -4.76
CA ARG A 360 26.07 -3.84 -4.89
C ARG A 360 26.04 -4.37 -6.34
N TYR A 361 25.86 -3.48 -7.33
CA TYR A 361 25.67 -3.85 -8.74
C TYR A 361 26.86 -3.45 -9.59
#